data_dc01044f87c545543fec025404d034be
#
_entry.id   dc01044f87c545543fec025404d034be
#
_cell.length_a   1.000
_cell.length_b   1.000
_cell.length_c   1.000
_cell.angle_alpha   90.00
_cell.angle_beta   90.00
_cell.angle_gamma   90.00
#
_symmetry.space_group_name_H-M   'P 1'
#
loop_
_entity.id
_entity.type
_entity.pdbx_description
1 polymer ?
#
loop_
_entity_poly.entity_id
_entity_poly.type
_entity_poly.pdbx_seq_one_letter_code
_entity_poly.pdbx_strand_id
1 'polypeptide(L)'
;MKKTFTLLAAAFAVLALGAPQTASAETLRVGMECTYAPFNFKNASGELDGYDVDVAKGVAGLIGADLDFVCQQWDGMIPALLANKFDLVVASMSITDKRLKKMDFSDTYRISVGRLVGRKDAGWKLFDDSGKPIPANFAGLKVGLERASTYSDWFENELPEAKVALYDDNESLYLDLVNGRTDMIMTNPMKAHLRFLSKEDGAGFEFVSPQVDERKYFGIGVGIGLRKGNDALKVRLNGALKTLTDDGSLEKYALKYFPFAIHK
;
A
#
# COMPACT_ATOMS: atom_id res chain seq x y z
N MET A 1 -60.09 25.13 -69.60
CA MET A 1 -58.84 24.39 -69.62
C MET A 1 -58.13 24.74 -68.28
N LYS A 2 -58.24 23.85 -67.26
CA LYS A 2 -57.56 24.02 -65.95
C LYS A 2 -56.51 22.95 -65.86
N LYS A 3 -55.23 23.40 -65.78
CA LYS A 3 -54.05 22.47 -65.56
C LYS A 3 -53.81 22.34 -64.09
N THR A 4 -54.01 21.14 -63.56
CA THR A 4 -53.64 20.73 -62.18
C THR A 4 -52.17 20.40 -62.12
N PHE A 5 -51.40 21.10 -61.27
CA PHE A 5 -50.03 20.79 -60.95
C PHE A 5 -50.01 19.91 -59.70
N THR A 6 -49.53 18.70 -59.84
CA THR A 6 -49.29 17.76 -58.69
C THR A 6 -47.89 17.96 -58.19
N LEU A 7 -47.74 18.47 -56.96
CA LEU A 7 -46.45 18.50 -56.27
C LEU A 7 -46.17 17.14 -55.64
N LEU A 8 -45.06 16.52 -56.07
CA LEU A 8 -44.45 15.31 -55.42
C LEU A 8 -43.54 15.75 -54.31
N ALA A 9 -43.93 15.53 -53.04
CA ALA A 9 -43.06 15.76 -51.88
C ALA A 9 -42.21 14.52 -51.66
N ALA A 10 -40.87 14.60 -51.92
CA ALA A 10 -39.91 13.57 -51.59
C ALA A 10 -39.49 13.72 -50.12
N ALA A 11 -39.90 12.79 -49.28
CA ALA A 11 -39.44 12.69 -47.88
C ALA A 11 -38.02 12.10 -47.84
N PHE A 12 -37.02 12.91 -47.52
CA PHE A 12 -35.66 12.47 -47.22
C PHE A 12 -35.62 11.97 -45.75
N ALA A 13 -35.64 10.66 -45.56
CA ALA A 13 -35.36 10.05 -44.25
C ALA A 13 -33.84 10.08 -44.00
N VAL A 14 -33.39 11.04 -43.15
CA VAL A 14 -32.01 11.06 -42.66
C VAL A 14 -31.85 9.97 -41.61
N LEU A 15 -31.26 8.82 -42.00
CA LEU A 15 -30.72 7.85 -41.05
C LEU A 15 -29.51 8.48 -40.35
N ALA A 16 -29.70 9.00 -39.15
CA ALA A 16 -28.64 9.35 -38.25
C ALA A 16 -27.95 8.05 -37.79
N LEU A 17 -26.89 7.62 -38.48
CA LEU A 17 -25.96 6.63 -38.00
C LEU A 17 -25.29 7.22 -36.76
N GLY A 18 -25.77 6.83 -35.56
CA GLY A 18 -25.12 7.14 -34.31
C GLY A 18 -23.72 6.50 -34.34
N ALA A 19 -22.69 7.33 -34.48
CA ALA A 19 -21.33 6.87 -34.30
C ALA A 19 -21.20 6.25 -32.89
N PRO A 20 -20.57 5.09 -32.73
CA PRO A 20 -20.33 4.53 -31.40
C PRO A 20 -19.51 5.55 -30.61
N GLN A 21 -20.13 6.11 -29.57
CA GLN A 21 -19.44 6.96 -28.62
C GLN A 21 -18.45 6.05 -27.89
N THR A 22 -17.18 6.09 -28.25
CA THR A 22 -16.12 5.44 -27.48
C THR A 22 -16.13 6.08 -26.11
N ALA A 23 -16.70 5.40 -25.12
CA ALA A 23 -16.60 5.82 -23.74
C ALA A 23 -15.08 5.92 -23.42
N SER A 24 -14.62 7.12 -23.12
CA SER A 24 -13.27 7.30 -22.60
C SER A 24 -13.13 6.45 -21.34
N ALA A 25 -12.05 5.69 -21.23
CA ALA A 25 -11.77 4.94 -20.02
C ALA A 25 -11.74 5.90 -18.82
N GLU A 26 -12.33 5.47 -17.72
CA GLU A 26 -12.26 6.20 -16.45
C GLU A 26 -10.79 6.28 -16.00
N THR A 27 -10.28 7.46 -15.68
CA THR A 27 -8.94 7.62 -15.11
C THR A 27 -9.03 7.65 -13.59
N LEU A 28 -8.40 6.71 -12.90
CA LEU A 28 -8.31 6.64 -11.45
C LEU A 28 -6.96 7.19 -10.98
N ARG A 29 -6.99 8.20 -10.13
CA ARG A 29 -5.80 8.72 -9.48
C ARG A 29 -5.44 7.82 -8.31
N VAL A 30 -4.19 7.35 -8.26
CA VAL A 30 -3.71 6.39 -7.26
C VAL A 30 -2.61 7.01 -6.40
N GLY A 31 -2.91 7.22 -5.12
CA GLY A 31 -1.92 7.67 -4.14
C GLY A 31 -1.02 6.51 -3.70
N MET A 32 0.30 6.76 -3.72
CA MET A 32 1.32 5.86 -3.18
C MET A 32 2.53 6.67 -2.72
N GLU A 33 3.44 6.03 -1.96
CA GLU A 33 4.57 6.73 -1.34
C GLU A 33 5.67 7.06 -2.35
N CYS A 34 5.86 6.20 -3.35
CA CYS A 34 6.91 6.28 -4.38
C CYS A 34 8.36 6.15 -3.85
N THR A 35 8.53 5.85 -2.57
CA THR A 35 9.83 5.66 -1.89
C THR A 35 9.88 4.35 -1.10
N TYR A 36 8.79 3.57 -1.10
CA TYR A 36 8.63 2.36 -0.31
C TYR A 36 9.03 1.09 -1.08
N ALA A 37 10.31 0.97 -1.47
CA ALA A 37 10.81 -0.22 -2.17
C ALA A 37 10.80 -1.46 -1.26
N PRO A 38 10.50 -2.66 -1.80
CA PRO A 38 10.20 -2.98 -3.20
C PRO A 38 8.71 -2.96 -3.55
N PHE A 39 7.86 -2.29 -2.75
CA PHE A 39 6.41 -2.26 -2.94
C PHE A 39 5.96 -1.17 -3.92
N ASN A 40 6.39 0.09 -3.71
CA ASN A 40 6.12 1.21 -4.60
C ASN A 40 7.28 2.24 -4.50
N PHE A 41 8.03 2.37 -5.56
CA PHE A 41 9.25 3.19 -5.57
C PHE A 41 9.60 3.65 -6.99
N LYS A 42 10.45 4.66 -7.10
CA LYS A 42 11.04 5.03 -8.39
C LYS A 42 12.30 4.21 -8.63
N ASN A 43 12.36 3.53 -9.77
CA ASN A 43 13.52 2.77 -10.21
C ASN A 43 14.67 3.69 -10.67
N ALA A 44 15.79 3.11 -11.12
CA ALA A 44 16.97 3.87 -11.56
C ALA A 44 16.70 4.80 -12.76
N SER A 45 15.68 4.49 -13.58
CA SER A 45 15.24 5.36 -14.70
C SER A 45 14.23 6.43 -14.26
N GLY A 46 13.86 6.48 -12.98
CA GLY A 46 12.90 7.43 -12.45
C GLY A 46 11.43 7.01 -12.63
N GLU A 47 11.19 5.84 -13.21
CA GLU A 47 9.86 5.29 -13.43
C GLU A 47 9.32 4.64 -12.15
N LEU A 48 8.00 4.71 -11.96
CA LEU A 48 7.35 4.08 -10.83
C LEU A 48 7.27 2.56 -11.02
N ASP A 49 7.76 1.81 -10.04
CA ASP A 49 7.91 0.35 -10.06
C ASP A 49 7.58 -0.24 -8.67
N GLY A 50 7.36 -1.54 -8.61
CA GLY A 50 7.14 -2.28 -7.37
C GLY A 50 5.85 -3.09 -7.36
N TYR A 51 5.73 -3.93 -6.33
CA TYR A 51 4.61 -4.86 -6.19
C TYR A 51 3.25 -4.16 -6.13
N ASP A 52 3.10 -3.08 -5.35
CA ASP A 52 1.85 -2.31 -5.27
C ASP A 52 1.50 -1.67 -6.63
N VAL A 53 2.52 -1.28 -7.41
CA VAL A 53 2.34 -0.71 -8.76
C VAL A 53 1.82 -1.77 -9.73
N ASP A 54 2.37 -2.99 -9.69
CA ASP A 54 1.88 -4.11 -10.51
C ASP A 54 0.45 -4.51 -10.13
N VAL A 55 0.13 -4.55 -8.84
CA VAL A 55 -1.23 -4.79 -8.35
C VAL A 55 -2.19 -3.72 -8.87
N ALA A 56 -1.83 -2.43 -8.75
CA ALA A 56 -2.67 -1.34 -9.25
C ALA A 56 -2.91 -1.45 -10.76
N LYS A 57 -1.86 -1.71 -11.55
CA LYS A 57 -1.96 -1.89 -13.01
C LYS A 57 -2.81 -3.11 -13.39
N GLY A 58 -2.62 -4.24 -12.67
CA GLY A 58 -3.41 -5.45 -12.90
C GLY A 58 -4.90 -5.24 -12.62
N VAL A 59 -5.22 -4.61 -11.51
CA VAL A 59 -6.60 -4.25 -11.15
C VAL A 59 -7.21 -3.30 -12.18
N ALA A 60 -6.50 -2.23 -12.56
CA ALA A 60 -6.99 -1.25 -13.53
C ALA A 60 -7.28 -1.89 -14.89
N GLY A 61 -6.41 -2.78 -15.39
CA GLY A 61 -6.63 -3.51 -16.63
C GLY A 61 -7.91 -4.35 -16.61
N LEU A 62 -8.22 -5.00 -15.48
CA LEU A 62 -9.43 -5.81 -15.32
C LEU A 62 -10.72 -4.99 -15.20
N ILE A 63 -10.65 -3.79 -14.61
CA ILE A 63 -11.83 -2.91 -14.49
C ILE A 63 -11.97 -1.90 -15.63
N GLY A 64 -11.07 -1.92 -16.62
CA GLY A 64 -11.11 -1.04 -17.79
C GLY A 64 -10.86 0.43 -17.45
N ALA A 65 -9.93 0.72 -16.51
CA ALA A 65 -9.57 2.07 -16.09
C ALA A 65 -8.12 2.40 -16.44
N ASP A 66 -7.85 3.67 -16.71
CA ASP A 66 -6.50 4.23 -16.78
C ASP A 66 -6.03 4.64 -15.39
N LEU A 67 -4.71 4.72 -15.17
CA LEU A 67 -4.13 5.13 -13.90
C LEU A 67 -3.32 6.42 -14.04
N ASP A 68 -3.50 7.32 -13.06
CA ASP A 68 -2.64 8.46 -12.80
C ASP A 68 -2.05 8.31 -11.38
N PHE A 69 -0.72 8.12 -11.28
CA PHE A 69 -0.05 7.89 -10.00
C PHE A 69 0.37 9.20 -9.33
N VAL A 70 -0.04 9.37 -8.08
CA VAL A 70 0.24 10.55 -7.26
C VAL A 70 1.14 10.16 -6.09
N CYS A 71 2.37 10.69 -6.07
CA CYS A 71 3.28 10.46 -4.94
C CYS A 71 2.86 11.33 -3.76
N GLN A 72 2.74 10.74 -2.58
CA GLN A 72 2.31 11.38 -1.34
C GLN A 72 3.09 10.78 -0.16
N GLN A 73 3.62 11.60 0.73
CA GLN A 73 4.20 11.12 1.99
C GLN A 73 3.17 10.34 2.81
N TRP A 74 3.64 9.32 3.52
CA TRP A 74 2.80 8.35 4.21
C TRP A 74 1.80 8.96 5.20
N ASP A 75 2.25 9.86 6.07
CA ASP A 75 1.40 10.50 7.08
C ASP A 75 0.28 11.37 6.49
N GLY A 76 0.52 11.92 5.29
CA GLY A 76 -0.45 12.68 4.50
C GLY A 76 -1.40 11.83 3.64
N MET A 77 -1.21 10.51 3.54
CA MET A 77 -1.93 9.65 2.59
C MET A 77 -3.44 9.65 2.82
N ILE A 78 -3.90 9.36 4.03
CA ILE A 78 -5.34 9.35 4.37
C ILE A 78 -5.95 10.76 4.27
N PRO A 79 -5.37 11.82 4.83
CA PRO A 79 -5.85 13.18 4.62
C PRO A 79 -6.00 13.57 3.14
N ALA A 80 -5.05 13.20 2.29
CA ALA A 80 -5.08 13.50 0.86
C ALA A 80 -6.19 12.74 0.11
N LEU A 81 -6.42 11.45 0.45
CA LEU A 81 -7.56 10.67 -0.05
C LEU A 81 -8.89 11.35 0.31
N LEU A 82 -9.06 11.74 1.58
CA LEU A 82 -10.27 12.39 2.06
C LEU A 82 -10.49 13.78 1.45
N ALA A 83 -9.40 14.49 1.14
CA ALA A 83 -9.42 15.76 0.40
C ALA A 83 -9.57 15.60 -1.13
N ASN A 84 -9.87 14.39 -1.62
CA ASN A 84 -10.07 14.08 -3.03
C ASN A 84 -8.87 14.40 -3.94
N LYS A 85 -7.63 14.30 -3.43
CA LYS A 85 -6.42 14.46 -4.25
C LYS A 85 -6.17 13.25 -5.15
N PHE A 86 -6.62 12.08 -4.73
CA PHE A 86 -6.64 10.83 -5.49
C PHE A 86 -7.86 9.99 -5.10
N ASP A 87 -8.14 8.95 -5.86
CA ASP A 87 -9.35 8.14 -5.76
C ASP A 87 -9.11 6.85 -5.00
N LEU A 88 -7.91 6.31 -5.14
CA LEU A 88 -7.43 5.07 -4.50
C LEU A 88 -6.12 5.32 -3.77
N VAL A 89 -5.86 4.48 -2.77
CA VAL A 89 -4.55 4.31 -2.14
C VAL A 89 -4.09 2.89 -2.36
N VAL A 90 -2.98 2.71 -3.11
CA VAL A 90 -2.32 1.42 -3.29
C VAL A 90 -0.88 1.58 -2.82
N ALA A 91 -0.69 1.49 -1.51
CA ALA A 91 0.55 1.85 -0.84
C ALA A 91 0.85 0.95 0.37
N SER A 92 0.64 -0.37 0.20
CA SER A 92 0.86 -1.32 1.29
C SER A 92 0.07 -1.00 2.58
N MET A 93 -1.10 -0.37 2.46
CA MET A 93 -1.88 0.13 3.59
C MET A 93 -2.66 -1.00 4.27
N SER A 94 -2.35 -1.25 5.55
CA SER A 94 -3.05 -2.25 6.38
C SER A 94 -4.50 -1.86 6.64
N ILE A 95 -5.41 -2.83 6.55
CA ILE A 95 -6.83 -2.67 6.86
C ILE A 95 -7.03 -2.79 8.37
N THR A 96 -7.02 -1.68 9.09
CA THR A 96 -7.22 -1.63 10.54
C THR A 96 -8.57 -1.02 10.90
N ASP A 97 -9.10 -1.36 12.09
CA ASP A 97 -10.37 -0.78 12.59
C ASP A 97 -10.28 0.75 12.72
N LYS A 98 -9.10 1.29 13.06
CA LYS A 98 -8.82 2.72 13.13
C LYS A 98 -9.01 3.40 11.77
N ARG A 99 -8.50 2.77 10.69
CA ARG A 99 -8.59 3.28 9.32
C ARG A 99 -9.98 3.08 8.72
N LEU A 100 -10.63 1.94 9.01
CA LEU A 100 -12.01 1.65 8.59
C LEU A 100 -13.04 2.67 9.12
N LYS A 101 -12.76 3.36 10.22
CA LYS A 101 -13.60 4.47 10.69
C LYS A 101 -13.59 5.67 9.73
N LYS A 102 -12.50 5.86 8.95
CA LYS A 102 -12.28 7.04 8.09
C LYS A 102 -12.48 6.76 6.60
N MET A 103 -12.18 5.56 6.14
CA MET A 103 -12.17 5.17 4.72
C MET A 103 -12.61 3.72 4.57
N ASP A 104 -12.91 3.31 3.34
CA ASP A 104 -13.18 1.92 3.00
C ASP A 104 -11.95 1.26 2.36
N PHE A 105 -11.99 -0.06 2.27
CA PHE A 105 -10.95 -0.87 1.66
C PHE A 105 -11.55 -1.94 0.76
N SER A 106 -10.78 -2.36 -0.23
CA SER A 106 -10.98 -3.62 -0.94
C SER A 106 -10.73 -4.82 -0.03
N ASP A 107 -10.92 -6.03 -0.54
CA ASP A 107 -10.36 -7.24 0.02
C ASP A 107 -8.83 -7.15 0.06
N THR A 108 -8.20 -8.04 0.86
CA THR A 108 -6.74 -8.04 1.04
C THR A 108 -6.02 -8.61 -0.17
N TYR A 109 -4.83 -8.05 -0.48
CA TYR A 109 -3.94 -8.58 -1.50
C TYR A 109 -2.58 -9.07 -0.97
N ARG A 110 -2.29 -8.91 0.33
CA ARG A 110 -1.16 -9.52 1.05
C ARG A 110 -1.29 -9.40 2.57
N ILE A 111 -0.41 -10.08 3.31
CA ILE A 111 -0.34 -9.99 4.78
C ILE A 111 0.21 -8.65 5.26
N SER A 112 -0.14 -8.29 6.50
CA SER A 112 0.36 -7.11 7.20
C SER A 112 1.04 -7.53 8.49
N VAL A 113 2.35 -7.27 8.60
CA VAL A 113 3.19 -7.69 9.71
C VAL A 113 4.33 -6.72 9.96
N GLY A 114 4.92 -6.74 11.16
CA GLY A 114 6.12 -6.00 11.52
C GLY A 114 7.16 -6.86 12.20
N ARG A 115 8.42 -6.45 12.15
CA ARG A 115 9.51 -7.01 12.97
C ARG A 115 10.47 -5.90 13.38
N LEU A 116 11.08 -6.08 14.54
CA LEU A 116 12.18 -5.24 15.01
C LEU A 116 13.48 -5.65 14.33
N VAL A 117 14.25 -4.66 13.90
CA VAL A 117 15.62 -4.80 13.44
C VAL A 117 16.52 -4.05 14.41
N GLY A 118 17.56 -4.67 14.88
CA GLY A 118 18.56 -4.12 15.81
C GLY A 118 19.92 -4.76 15.62
N ARG A 119 20.92 -4.36 16.41
CA ARG A 119 22.29 -4.90 16.32
C ARG A 119 22.35 -6.35 16.78
N LYS A 120 23.13 -7.18 16.09
CA LYS A 120 23.33 -8.61 16.37
C LYS A 120 23.90 -8.89 17.75
N ASP A 121 24.74 -8.02 18.27
CA ASP A 121 25.49 -8.16 19.52
C ASP A 121 24.81 -7.49 20.72
N ALA A 122 23.59 -6.99 20.55
CA ALA A 122 22.90 -6.23 21.58
C ALA A 122 22.46 -7.07 22.81
N GLY A 123 22.27 -8.38 22.61
CA GLY A 123 21.92 -9.33 23.69
C GLY A 123 20.56 -9.08 24.37
N TRP A 124 19.66 -8.37 23.72
CA TRP A 124 18.34 -8.04 24.27
C TRP A 124 17.41 -9.26 24.37
N LYS A 125 16.74 -9.41 25.50
CA LYS A 125 15.59 -10.31 25.66
C LYS A 125 14.30 -9.48 25.66
N LEU A 126 13.87 -9.05 24.49
CA LEU A 126 12.74 -8.11 24.33
C LEU A 126 11.37 -8.79 24.39
N PHE A 127 11.33 -10.10 24.14
CA PHE A 127 10.11 -10.90 24.09
C PHE A 127 10.24 -12.12 24.99
N ASP A 128 9.11 -12.57 25.53
CA ASP A 128 9.03 -13.83 26.26
C ASP A 128 8.95 -15.04 25.32
N ASP A 129 8.92 -16.24 25.90
CA ASP A 129 8.89 -17.49 25.14
C ASP A 129 7.55 -17.71 24.39
N SER A 130 6.51 -16.94 24.71
CA SER A 130 5.24 -16.93 23.97
C SER A 130 5.22 -15.92 22.82
N GLY A 131 6.28 -15.14 22.64
CA GLY A 131 6.41 -14.11 21.62
C GLY A 131 5.74 -12.78 22.02
N LYS A 132 5.40 -12.57 23.29
CA LYS A 132 4.87 -11.30 23.78
C LYS A 132 6.00 -10.36 24.19
N PRO A 133 5.86 -9.05 23.93
CA PRO A 133 6.86 -8.08 24.38
C PRO A 133 6.94 -8.02 25.90
N ILE A 134 8.14 -7.78 26.43
CA ILE A 134 8.42 -7.54 27.85
C ILE A 134 8.65 -6.04 28.01
N PRO A 135 7.60 -5.21 28.36
CA PRO A 135 7.68 -3.76 28.31
C PRO A 135 8.87 -3.17 29.09
N ALA A 136 9.17 -3.70 30.26
CA ALA A 136 10.30 -3.25 31.09
C ALA A 136 11.65 -3.33 30.35
N ASN A 137 11.81 -4.26 29.42
CA ASN A 137 13.06 -4.45 28.67
C ASN A 137 13.20 -3.48 27.49
N PHE A 138 12.17 -2.70 27.19
CA PHE A 138 12.20 -1.59 26.23
C PHE A 138 12.51 -0.25 26.91
N ALA A 139 12.52 -0.21 28.27
CA ALA A 139 12.72 1.02 29.00
C ALA A 139 14.07 1.69 28.62
N GLY A 140 13.97 2.92 28.13
CA GLY A 140 15.13 3.72 27.73
C GLY A 140 15.69 3.42 26.34
N LEU A 141 15.30 2.31 25.68
CA LEU A 141 15.70 2.01 24.32
C LEU A 141 15.07 3.03 23.34
N LYS A 142 15.87 3.46 22.37
CA LYS A 142 15.44 4.37 21.31
C LYS A 142 14.98 3.58 20.10
N VAL A 143 13.70 3.72 19.75
CA VAL A 143 13.09 2.97 18.66
C VAL A 143 12.69 3.92 17.54
N GLY A 144 13.23 3.70 16.34
CA GLY A 144 12.83 4.43 15.14
C GLY A 144 11.59 3.82 14.51
N LEU A 145 10.58 4.63 14.22
CA LEU A 145 9.31 4.23 13.63
C LEU A 145 8.87 5.23 12.58
N GLU A 146 8.23 4.75 11.52
CA GLU A 146 7.57 5.62 10.55
C GLU A 146 6.32 6.26 11.17
N ARG A 147 6.18 7.57 11.01
CA ARG A 147 5.05 8.35 11.53
C ARG A 147 3.72 7.85 10.96
N ALA A 148 2.67 7.81 11.78
CA ALA A 148 1.32 7.37 11.41
C ALA A 148 1.24 5.94 10.84
N SER A 149 2.26 5.11 11.11
CA SER A 149 2.28 3.69 10.74
C SER A 149 1.55 2.83 11.77
N THR A 150 1.28 1.58 11.42
CA THR A 150 0.80 0.57 12.37
C THR A 150 1.85 0.24 13.43
N TYR A 151 3.12 0.43 13.12
CA TYR A 151 4.25 0.24 14.03
C TYR A 151 4.25 1.29 15.12
N SER A 152 4.05 2.58 14.77
CA SER A 152 3.95 3.65 15.76
C SER A 152 2.71 3.48 16.66
N ASP A 153 1.57 3.08 16.09
CA ASP A 153 0.36 2.79 16.86
C ASP A 153 0.58 1.64 17.86
N TRP A 154 1.31 0.58 17.46
CA TRP A 154 1.61 -0.55 18.33
C TRP A 154 2.53 -0.13 19.49
N PHE A 155 3.64 0.56 19.20
CA PHE A 155 4.58 1.02 20.23
C PHE A 155 3.93 1.98 21.23
N GLU A 156 3.15 2.94 20.76
CA GLU A 156 2.47 3.92 21.61
C GLU A 156 1.56 3.25 22.65
N ASN A 157 0.92 2.13 22.30
CA ASN A 157 -0.07 1.48 23.15
C ASN A 157 0.50 0.31 23.95
N GLU A 158 1.45 -0.46 23.41
CA GLU A 158 1.94 -1.69 24.06
C GLU A 158 3.31 -1.47 24.75
N LEU A 159 4.09 -0.47 24.32
CA LEU A 159 5.45 -0.23 24.81
C LEU A 159 5.73 1.26 25.11
N PRO A 160 4.91 1.91 25.96
CA PRO A 160 5.06 3.34 26.26
C PRO A 160 6.37 3.69 26.98
N GLU A 161 7.10 2.70 27.53
CA GLU A 161 8.41 2.87 28.16
C GLU A 161 9.56 3.10 27.15
N ALA A 162 9.36 2.73 25.89
CA ALA A 162 10.33 2.94 24.83
C ALA A 162 10.43 4.43 24.43
N LYS A 163 11.61 4.88 24.08
CA LYS A 163 11.82 6.22 23.53
C LYS A 163 11.63 6.20 22.03
N VAL A 164 10.44 6.59 21.56
CA VAL A 164 10.10 6.57 20.13
C VAL A 164 10.65 7.81 19.42
N ALA A 165 11.37 7.58 18.30
CA ALA A 165 11.73 8.58 17.31
C ALA A 165 10.91 8.35 16.04
N LEU A 166 10.14 9.37 15.61
CA LEU A 166 9.27 9.28 14.44
C LEU A 166 9.93 9.87 13.21
N TYR A 167 9.92 9.12 12.11
CA TYR A 167 10.51 9.48 10.83
C TYR A 167 9.41 9.63 9.77
N ASP A 168 9.64 10.56 8.83
CA ASP A 168 8.72 10.82 7.73
C ASP A 168 9.00 9.91 6.52
N ASP A 169 10.17 9.27 6.49
CA ASP A 169 10.59 8.31 5.46
C ASP A 169 11.46 7.19 6.04
N ASN A 170 11.53 6.09 5.31
CA ASN A 170 12.26 4.90 5.74
C ASN A 170 13.78 4.97 5.51
N GLU A 171 14.30 5.81 4.61
CA GLU A 171 15.74 5.95 4.38
C GLU A 171 16.39 6.63 5.58
N SER A 172 15.78 7.72 6.09
CA SER A 172 16.21 8.38 7.33
C SER A 172 16.16 7.42 8.53
N LEU A 173 15.15 6.56 8.61
CA LEU A 173 15.00 5.55 9.65
C LEU A 173 16.18 4.57 9.66
N TYR A 174 16.57 4.01 8.49
CA TYR A 174 17.73 3.10 8.39
C TYR A 174 19.06 3.83 8.67
N LEU A 175 19.20 5.05 8.17
CA LEU A 175 20.42 5.85 8.37
C LEU A 175 20.67 6.11 9.86
N ASP A 176 19.63 6.44 10.63
CA ASP A 176 19.75 6.68 12.06
C ASP A 176 20.01 5.40 12.86
N LEU A 177 19.49 4.25 12.41
CA LEU A 177 19.85 2.95 12.98
C LEU A 177 21.33 2.64 12.77
N VAL A 178 21.85 2.79 11.55
CA VAL A 178 23.28 2.55 11.23
C VAL A 178 24.19 3.43 12.04
N ASN A 179 23.84 4.73 12.18
CA ASN A 179 24.60 5.71 12.94
C ASN A 179 24.43 5.59 14.47
N GLY A 180 23.63 4.63 14.99
CA GLY A 180 23.40 4.43 16.42
C GLY A 180 22.61 5.56 17.10
N ARG A 181 21.86 6.35 16.34
CA ARG A 181 20.93 7.34 16.90
C ARG A 181 19.64 6.70 17.41
N THR A 182 19.28 5.55 16.84
CA THR A 182 18.28 4.62 17.37
C THR A 182 18.94 3.27 17.65
N ASP A 183 18.45 2.56 18.66
CA ASP A 183 18.93 1.22 19.04
C ASP A 183 18.33 0.16 18.11
N MET A 184 17.09 0.36 17.73
CA MET A 184 16.33 -0.51 16.82
C MET A 184 15.28 0.27 16.02
N ILE A 185 14.75 -0.39 15.00
CA ILE A 185 13.61 0.11 14.22
C ILE A 185 12.55 -0.98 14.11
N MET A 186 11.28 -0.61 13.90
CA MET A 186 10.25 -1.55 13.48
C MET A 186 9.76 -1.22 12.08
N THR A 187 9.74 -2.23 11.21
CA THR A 187 9.32 -2.07 9.82
C THR A 187 8.80 -3.39 9.24
N ASN A 188 8.34 -3.36 7.99
CA ASN A 188 7.96 -4.57 7.26
C ASN A 188 9.17 -5.48 7.06
N PRO A 189 9.10 -6.78 7.47
CA PRO A 189 10.25 -7.70 7.42
C PRO A 189 10.75 -7.99 6.01
N MET A 190 9.87 -8.01 5.00
CA MET A 190 10.25 -8.24 3.60
C MET A 190 11.11 -7.07 3.09
N LYS A 191 10.65 -5.84 3.38
CA LYS A 191 11.40 -4.63 3.09
C LYS A 191 12.73 -4.60 3.83
N ALA A 192 12.73 -4.84 5.14
CA ALA A 192 13.95 -4.86 5.96
C ALA A 192 14.97 -5.85 5.40
N HIS A 193 14.54 -7.06 5.05
CA HIS A 193 15.41 -8.08 4.49
C HIS A 193 16.04 -7.63 3.17
N LEU A 194 15.23 -7.22 2.20
CA LEU A 194 15.68 -6.93 0.84
C LEU A 194 16.43 -5.61 0.70
N ARG A 195 16.05 -4.59 1.48
CA ARG A 195 16.59 -3.23 1.34
C ARG A 195 17.72 -2.91 2.31
N PHE A 196 17.82 -3.65 3.42
CA PHE A 196 18.79 -3.36 4.47
C PHE A 196 19.59 -4.58 4.89
N LEU A 197 18.99 -5.61 5.49
CA LEU A 197 19.72 -6.74 6.08
C LEU A 197 20.56 -7.56 5.08
N SER A 198 20.18 -7.56 3.78
CA SER A 198 20.93 -8.20 2.69
C SER A 198 22.02 -7.31 2.10
N LYS A 199 22.21 -6.09 2.62
CA LYS A 199 23.18 -5.11 2.13
C LYS A 199 24.34 -4.96 3.08
N GLU A 200 25.42 -4.32 2.64
CA GLU A 200 26.63 -4.07 3.42
C GLU A 200 26.30 -3.31 4.72
N ASP A 201 25.52 -2.24 4.63
CA ASP A 201 25.11 -1.43 5.79
C ASP A 201 24.30 -2.22 6.83
N GLY A 202 23.63 -3.29 6.41
CA GLY A 202 22.85 -4.18 7.26
C GLY A 202 23.64 -5.34 7.88
N ALA A 203 24.91 -5.52 7.54
CA ALA A 203 25.69 -6.71 7.94
C ALA A 203 25.80 -6.90 9.47
N GLY A 204 25.79 -5.80 10.23
CA GLY A 204 25.83 -5.80 11.71
C GLY A 204 24.46 -5.89 12.39
N PHE A 205 23.39 -6.08 11.63
CA PHE A 205 22.00 -6.03 12.12
C PHE A 205 21.26 -7.33 11.82
N GLU A 206 20.21 -7.59 12.59
CA GLU A 206 19.33 -8.74 12.42
C GLU A 206 17.91 -8.44 12.91
N PHE A 207 17.01 -9.36 12.69
CA PHE A 207 15.69 -9.31 13.33
C PHE A 207 15.84 -9.70 14.82
N VAL A 208 15.53 -8.77 15.70
CA VAL A 208 15.59 -8.92 17.17
C VAL A 208 14.21 -9.15 17.81
N SER A 209 13.21 -9.49 17.00
CA SER A 209 11.87 -9.87 17.46
C SER A 209 11.30 -11.03 16.68
N PRO A 210 10.31 -11.77 17.23
CA PRO A 210 9.39 -12.55 16.41
C PRO A 210 8.61 -11.63 15.44
N GLN A 211 7.82 -12.22 14.55
CA GLN A 211 6.84 -11.47 13.77
C GLN A 211 5.75 -10.93 14.71
N VAL A 212 5.40 -9.66 14.51
CA VAL A 212 4.30 -8.99 15.21
C VAL A 212 3.19 -8.75 14.20
N ASP A 213 2.03 -9.31 14.46
CA ASP A 213 0.86 -9.28 13.56
C ASP A 213 -0.47 -9.11 14.32
N GLU A 214 -0.42 -8.57 15.53
CA GLU A 214 -1.61 -8.37 16.36
C GLU A 214 -2.71 -7.65 15.60
N ARG A 215 -3.83 -8.33 15.37
CA ARG A 215 -4.95 -7.85 14.56
C ARG A 215 -5.43 -6.45 14.96
N LYS A 216 -5.37 -6.11 16.24
CA LYS A 216 -5.75 -4.79 16.77
C LYS A 216 -5.00 -3.64 16.07
N TYR A 217 -3.72 -3.85 15.73
CA TYR A 217 -2.84 -2.84 15.14
C TYR A 217 -2.57 -3.09 13.66
N PHE A 218 -2.27 -4.33 13.29
CA PHE A 218 -1.89 -4.71 11.92
C PHE A 218 -3.09 -5.04 11.04
N GLY A 219 -4.28 -5.18 11.64
CA GLY A 219 -5.52 -5.45 10.91
C GLY A 219 -5.59 -6.85 10.34
N ILE A 220 -6.27 -6.99 9.21
CA ILE A 220 -6.53 -8.27 8.55
C ILE A 220 -5.65 -8.52 7.32
N GLY A 221 -4.77 -7.60 7.01
CA GLY A 221 -3.92 -7.61 5.82
C GLY A 221 -3.86 -6.24 5.16
N VAL A 222 -3.31 -6.19 3.97
CA VAL A 222 -3.15 -4.98 3.16
C VAL A 222 -4.21 -4.95 2.06
N GLY A 223 -4.87 -3.81 1.87
CA GLY A 223 -5.89 -3.62 0.84
C GLY A 223 -5.76 -2.29 0.11
N ILE A 224 -6.55 -2.13 -0.95
CA ILE A 224 -6.69 -0.88 -1.71
C ILE A 224 -7.65 0.01 -0.94
N GLY A 225 -7.16 1.19 -0.52
CA GLY A 225 -7.98 2.17 0.19
C GLY A 225 -8.79 3.05 -0.76
N LEU A 226 -10.02 3.40 -0.37
CA LEU A 226 -10.89 4.32 -1.10
C LEU A 226 -11.77 5.12 -0.13
N ARG A 227 -12.35 6.23 -0.60
CA ARG A 227 -13.32 6.99 0.20
C ARG A 227 -14.56 6.16 0.48
N LYS A 228 -15.16 6.38 1.65
CA LYS A 228 -16.44 5.75 2.01
C LYS A 228 -17.57 6.10 1.03
N GLY A 229 -18.49 5.15 0.87
CA GLY A 229 -19.68 5.32 0.05
C GLY A 229 -19.46 5.09 -1.45
N ASN A 230 -18.27 4.64 -1.88
CA ASN A 230 -18.04 4.22 -3.26
C ASN A 230 -18.12 2.69 -3.40
N ASP A 231 -19.27 2.12 -3.05
CA ASP A 231 -19.50 0.67 -3.04
C ASP A 231 -19.35 0.05 -4.43
N ALA A 232 -19.77 0.79 -5.48
CA ALA A 232 -19.65 0.32 -6.86
C ALA A 232 -18.17 0.10 -7.25
N LEU A 233 -17.29 1.05 -6.94
CA LEU A 233 -15.86 0.90 -7.18
C LEU A 233 -15.25 -0.21 -6.32
N LYS A 234 -15.63 -0.29 -5.04
CA LYS A 234 -15.19 -1.37 -4.13
C LYS A 234 -15.51 -2.76 -4.68
N VAL A 235 -16.72 -2.97 -5.20
CA VAL A 235 -17.12 -4.25 -5.81
C VAL A 235 -16.25 -4.56 -7.03
N ARG A 236 -15.98 -3.57 -7.90
CA ARG A 236 -15.09 -3.74 -9.07
C ARG A 236 -13.67 -4.12 -8.64
N LEU A 237 -13.11 -3.42 -7.63
CA LEU A 237 -11.78 -3.70 -7.09
C LEU A 237 -11.69 -5.13 -6.53
N ASN A 238 -12.69 -5.55 -5.75
CA ASN A 238 -12.73 -6.89 -5.17
C ASN A 238 -12.84 -7.98 -6.24
N GLY A 239 -13.66 -7.77 -7.27
CA GLY A 239 -13.76 -8.67 -8.42
C GLY A 239 -12.42 -8.82 -9.15
N ALA A 240 -11.73 -7.71 -9.37
CA ALA A 240 -10.40 -7.71 -10.00
C ALA A 240 -9.35 -8.41 -9.12
N LEU A 241 -9.29 -8.11 -7.82
CA LEU A 241 -8.36 -8.78 -6.89
C LEU A 241 -8.62 -10.27 -6.80
N LYS A 242 -9.90 -10.69 -6.78
CA LYS A 242 -10.25 -12.10 -6.82
C LYS A 242 -9.72 -12.77 -8.09
N THR A 243 -9.90 -12.16 -9.26
CA THR A 243 -9.38 -12.68 -10.54
C THR A 243 -7.85 -12.82 -10.49
N LEU A 244 -7.13 -11.77 -10.05
CA LEU A 244 -5.66 -11.80 -9.93
C LEU A 244 -5.15 -12.83 -8.91
N THR A 245 -5.96 -13.15 -7.90
CA THR A 245 -5.66 -14.22 -6.95
C THR A 245 -5.85 -15.59 -7.56
N ASP A 246 -7.01 -15.81 -8.18
CA ASP A 246 -7.43 -17.10 -8.71
C ASP A 246 -6.56 -17.56 -9.91
N ASP A 247 -6.08 -16.61 -10.74
CA ASP A 247 -5.22 -16.88 -11.90
C ASP A 247 -3.73 -16.89 -11.58
N GLY A 248 -3.35 -16.61 -10.30
CA GLY A 248 -1.96 -16.59 -9.85
C GLY A 248 -1.18 -15.33 -10.22
N SER A 249 -1.83 -14.30 -10.76
CA SER A 249 -1.16 -13.04 -11.16
C SER A 249 -0.54 -12.31 -9.97
N LEU A 250 -1.20 -12.29 -8.79
CA LEU A 250 -0.63 -11.67 -7.58
C LEU A 250 0.69 -12.35 -7.17
N GLU A 251 0.76 -13.66 -7.21
CA GLU A 251 1.99 -14.41 -6.93
C GLU A 251 3.06 -14.11 -7.96
N LYS A 252 2.70 -14.07 -9.25
CA LYS A 252 3.62 -13.72 -10.34
C LYS A 252 4.17 -12.29 -10.18
N TYR A 253 3.35 -11.33 -9.74
CA TYR A 253 3.81 -9.98 -9.43
C TYR A 253 4.77 -9.99 -8.24
N ALA A 254 4.44 -10.74 -7.18
CA ALA A 254 5.30 -10.86 -6.00
C ALA A 254 6.68 -11.43 -6.35
N LEU A 255 6.75 -12.49 -7.14
CA LEU A 255 8.01 -13.16 -7.52
C LEU A 255 8.99 -12.28 -8.32
N LYS A 256 8.55 -11.15 -8.87
CA LYS A 256 9.46 -10.16 -9.48
C LYS A 256 10.34 -9.45 -8.44
N TYR A 257 9.84 -9.29 -7.24
CA TYR A 257 10.43 -8.46 -6.19
C TYR A 257 10.88 -9.26 -4.97
N PHE A 258 10.26 -10.41 -4.71
CA PHE A 258 10.47 -11.22 -3.51
C PHE A 258 10.85 -12.65 -3.88
N PRO A 259 11.95 -13.19 -3.33
CA PRO A 259 12.33 -14.59 -3.52
C PRO A 259 11.52 -15.56 -2.62
N PHE A 260 10.40 -15.12 -2.03
CA PHE A 260 9.56 -15.85 -1.09
C PHE A 260 8.11 -15.40 -1.17
N ALA A 261 7.19 -16.26 -0.70
CA ALA A 261 5.76 -15.94 -0.67
C ALA A 261 5.44 -14.79 0.32
N ILE A 262 4.54 -13.88 -0.10
CA ILE A 262 4.11 -12.71 0.69
C ILE A 262 2.60 -12.69 0.98
N HIS A 263 1.88 -13.74 0.58
CA HIS A 263 0.42 -13.84 0.69
C HIS A 263 -0.05 -14.75 1.84
N LYS A 264 0.89 -15.44 2.49
CA LYS A 264 0.62 -16.40 3.58
C LYS A 264 1.33 -16.01 4.85
#